data_2212b64dbfd1dc284621effdc32010ae
#
_entry.id   2212b64dbfd1dc284621effdc32010ae
#
_cell.length_a   1.000
_cell.length_b   1.000
_cell.length_c   1.000
_cell.angle_alpha   90.00
_cell.angle_beta   90.00
_cell.angle_gamma   90.00
#
_symmetry.space_group_name_H-M   'P 1'
#
loop_
_entity.id
_entity.type
_entity.pdbx_description
1 polymer ?
#
loop_
_entity_poly.entity_id
_entity_poly.type
_entity_poly.pdbx_seq_one_letter_code
_entity_poly.pdbx_strand_id
1 'polypeptide(L)'
;MLRIGTPDDYADRYMPEIIMRFAKTHPNVELYIVCEPSVDLAEKMARGELDIALVTHNPRQRQSDVVRTEPLCWVMSANHPLPENAPVPLAVGRRDCQWRQIACAALDSVGRDYQVLFTSWSSTVVAAAVMAGMAVSVLPESALRPGMKVLTQADGFPPLAPVQIGIMRRPGLXXXXXLPRQHHAALGGR
;
A
#
# COMPACT_ATOMS: atom_id res chain seq x y z
N MET A 1 -4.76 -25.71 -7.45
CA MET A 1 -3.97 -24.67 -6.79
C MET A 1 -4.33 -23.31 -7.37
N LEU A 2 -4.58 -22.33 -6.52
CA LEU A 2 -4.82 -20.95 -6.93
C LEU A 2 -3.64 -20.09 -6.48
N ARG A 3 -3.05 -19.35 -7.41
CA ARG A 3 -1.82 -18.59 -7.18
C ARG A 3 -2.19 -17.11 -7.02
N ILE A 4 -1.93 -16.56 -5.83
CA ILE A 4 -2.33 -15.20 -5.46
C ILE A 4 -1.09 -14.36 -5.13
N GLY A 5 -1.05 -13.15 -5.64
CA GLY A 5 -0.01 -12.18 -5.30
C GLY A 5 -0.57 -11.00 -4.54
N THR A 6 0.20 -10.47 -3.60
CA THR A 6 -0.18 -9.27 -2.87
C THR A 6 1.08 -8.54 -2.40
N PRO A 7 1.08 -7.20 -2.46
CA PRO A 7 2.15 -6.47 -1.78
C PRO A 7 2.09 -6.70 -0.28
N ASP A 8 3.26 -6.63 0.35
CA ASP A 8 3.39 -6.81 1.79
C ASP A 8 2.46 -5.86 2.57
N ASP A 9 2.33 -4.63 2.08
CA ASP A 9 1.49 -3.61 2.73
C ASP A 9 0.02 -3.98 2.77
N TYR A 10 -0.47 -4.75 1.80
CA TYR A 10 -1.88 -5.13 1.74
C TYR A 10 -2.14 -6.51 2.34
N ALA A 11 -1.10 -7.30 2.60
CA ALA A 11 -1.28 -8.67 3.07
C ALA A 11 -1.99 -8.72 4.43
N ASP A 12 -1.53 -7.92 5.38
CA ASP A 12 -2.14 -7.89 6.72
C ASP A 12 -3.59 -7.41 6.67
N ARG A 13 -3.88 -6.47 5.75
CA ARG A 13 -5.18 -5.81 5.70
C ARG A 13 -6.24 -6.66 5.01
N TYR A 14 -5.87 -7.36 3.94
CA TYR A 14 -6.84 -7.99 3.07
C TYR A 14 -6.79 -9.52 3.05
N MET A 15 -5.61 -10.12 3.27
CA MET A 15 -5.47 -11.57 3.16
C MET A 15 -6.30 -12.35 4.17
N PRO A 16 -6.42 -11.95 5.44
CA PRO A 16 -7.22 -12.76 6.38
C PRO A 16 -8.65 -12.96 5.89
N GLU A 17 -9.30 -11.92 5.39
CA GLU A 17 -10.67 -12.04 4.92
C GLU A 17 -10.76 -12.87 3.64
N ILE A 18 -9.82 -12.66 2.71
CA ILE A 18 -9.77 -13.41 1.47
C ILE A 18 -9.62 -14.91 1.74
N ILE A 19 -8.66 -15.25 2.61
CA ILE A 19 -8.40 -16.65 2.97
C ILE A 19 -9.63 -17.27 3.62
N MET A 20 -10.24 -16.57 4.58
CA MET A 20 -11.40 -17.08 5.30
C MET A 20 -12.57 -17.34 4.34
N ARG A 21 -12.87 -16.42 3.44
CA ARG A 21 -13.96 -16.59 2.48
C ARG A 21 -13.68 -17.71 1.49
N PHE A 22 -12.44 -17.79 1.00
CA PHE A 22 -12.07 -18.80 0.04
C PHE A 22 -12.12 -20.20 0.67
N ALA A 23 -11.66 -20.33 1.92
CA ALA A 23 -11.69 -21.61 2.61
C ALA A 23 -13.10 -22.14 2.80
N LYS A 24 -14.09 -21.25 2.97
CA LYS A 24 -15.48 -21.67 3.13
C LYS A 24 -16.08 -22.23 1.83
N THR A 25 -15.72 -21.62 0.70
CA THR A 25 -16.30 -21.98 -0.58
C THR A 25 -15.48 -23.04 -1.34
N HIS A 26 -14.19 -23.11 -1.07
CA HIS A 26 -13.26 -24.01 -1.80
C HIS A 26 -12.30 -24.67 -0.80
N PRO A 27 -12.81 -25.52 0.09
CA PRO A 27 -11.97 -26.03 1.20
C PRO A 27 -10.84 -26.94 0.76
N ASN A 28 -10.92 -27.50 -0.46
CA ASN A 28 -9.93 -28.46 -0.94
C ASN A 28 -8.96 -27.84 -1.96
N VAL A 29 -9.00 -26.52 -2.16
CA VAL A 29 -8.11 -25.85 -3.10
C VAL A 29 -6.90 -25.28 -2.36
N GLU A 30 -5.71 -25.62 -2.82
CA GLU A 30 -4.48 -25.06 -2.28
C GLU A 30 -4.33 -23.60 -2.71
N LEU A 31 -4.02 -22.72 -1.76
CA LEU A 31 -3.67 -21.34 -2.05
C LEU A 31 -2.15 -21.19 -1.99
N TYR A 32 -1.55 -20.73 -3.08
CA TYR A 32 -0.14 -20.40 -3.13
C TYR A 32 -0.04 -18.87 -3.16
N ILE A 33 0.52 -18.27 -2.12
CA ILE A 33 0.50 -16.82 -1.95
C ILE A 33 1.92 -16.28 -1.96
N VAL A 34 2.17 -15.29 -2.82
CA VAL A 34 3.45 -14.59 -2.86
C VAL A 34 3.26 -13.13 -2.47
N CYS A 35 4.23 -12.59 -1.73
CA CYS A 35 4.24 -11.19 -1.33
C CYS A 35 5.39 -10.50 -2.04
N GLU A 36 5.07 -9.60 -2.98
CA GLU A 36 6.06 -8.89 -3.78
C GLU A 36 5.52 -7.49 -4.11
N PRO A 37 6.38 -6.57 -4.52
CA PRO A 37 5.91 -5.25 -4.96
C PRO A 37 4.97 -5.34 -6.16
N SER A 38 4.07 -4.36 -6.29
CA SER A 38 3.05 -4.34 -7.35
C SER A 38 3.64 -4.48 -8.74
N VAL A 39 4.77 -3.84 -9.01
CA VAL A 39 5.40 -3.93 -10.34
C VAL A 39 5.82 -5.36 -10.63
N ASP A 40 6.40 -6.05 -9.64
CA ASP A 40 6.83 -7.44 -9.81
C ASP A 40 5.63 -8.37 -10.00
N LEU A 41 4.54 -8.11 -9.25
CA LEU A 41 3.31 -8.90 -9.39
C LEU A 41 2.69 -8.74 -10.78
N ALA A 42 2.69 -7.51 -11.32
CA ALA A 42 2.18 -7.26 -12.65
C ALA A 42 2.99 -8.02 -13.70
N GLU A 43 4.31 -8.08 -13.54
CA GLU A 43 5.17 -8.84 -14.43
C GLU A 43 4.87 -10.34 -14.35
N LYS A 44 4.66 -10.85 -13.14
CA LYS A 44 4.30 -12.27 -12.95
C LYS A 44 2.94 -12.58 -13.56
N MET A 45 1.97 -11.67 -13.45
CA MET A 45 0.68 -11.85 -14.11
C MET A 45 0.85 -11.93 -15.62
N ALA A 46 1.68 -11.04 -16.19
CA ALA A 46 1.91 -11.03 -17.64
C ALA A 46 2.56 -12.33 -18.13
N ARG A 47 3.37 -12.97 -17.26
CA ARG A 47 4.02 -14.25 -17.61
C ARG A 47 3.15 -15.46 -17.28
N GLY A 48 1.92 -15.27 -16.81
CA GLY A 48 1.03 -16.37 -16.47
C GLY A 48 1.40 -17.11 -15.20
N GLU A 49 2.17 -16.48 -14.32
CA GLU A 49 2.64 -17.12 -13.08
C GLU A 49 1.69 -16.95 -11.90
N LEU A 50 0.70 -16.08 -12.03
CA LEU A 50 -0.30 -15.83 -11.00
C LEU A 50 -1.69 -15.88 -11.61
N ASP A 51 -2.67 -16.21 -10.77
CA ASP A 51 -4.08 -16.21 -11.17
C ASP A 51 -4.79 -14.92 -10.78
N ILE A 52 -4.46 -14.39 -9.59
CA ILE A 52 -5.04 -13.15 -9.07
C ILE A 52 -3.91 -12.38 -8.38
N ALA A 53 -3.94 -11.06 -8.50
CA ALA A 53 -3.03 -10.21 -7.74
C ALA A 53 -3.73 -8.96 -7.25
N LEU A 54 -3.48 -8.61 -5.99
CA LEU A 54 -3.76 -7.28 -5.48
C LEU A 54 -2.57 -6.40 -5.84
N VAL A 55 -2.83 -5.20 -6.31
CA VAL A 55 -1.76 -4.27 -6.69
C VAL A 55 -2.18 -2.85 -6.36
N THR A 56 -1.20 -1.95 -6.26
CA THR A 56 -1.51 -0.53 -6.34
C THR A 56 -1.81 -0.25 -7.81
N HIS A 57 -3.02 0.23 -8.07
CA HIS A 57 -3.49 0.46 -9.44
C HIS A 57 -2.66 1.56 -10.09
N ASN A 58 -2.22 1.29 -11.33
CA ASN A 58 -1.50 2.28 -12.13
C ASN A 58 -2.47 2.81 -13.19
N PRO A 59 -2.93 4.07 -13.07
CA PRO A 59 -3.90 4.59 -14.02
C PRO A 59 -3.38 4.68 -15.45
N ARG A 60 -2.07 4.71 -15.62
CA ARG A 60 -1.47 4.77 -16.97
C ARG A 60 -1.54 3.43 -17.70
N GLN A 61 -1.57 2.32 -16.96
CA GLN A 61 -1.54 0.99 -17.57
C GLN A 61 -2.90 0.29 -17.59
N ARG A 62 -3.81 0.68 -16.70
CA ARG A 62 -5.19 0.15 -16.64
C ARG A 62 -5.27 -1.38 -16.65
N GLN A 63 -4.30 -2.04 -15.99
CA GLN A 63 -4.22 -3.49 -15.97
C GLN A 63 -4.99 -4.12 -14.82
N SER A 64 -5.55 -3.31 -13.93
CA SER A 64 -6.29 -3.81 -12.78
C SER A 64 -7.63 -3.11 -12.67
N ASP A 65 -8.57 -3.81 -12.04
CA ASP A 65 -9.89 -3.25 -11.70
C ASP A 65 -9.81 -2.62 -10.32
N VAL A 66 -10.10 -1.34 -10.23
CA VAL A 66 -10.02 -0.61 -8.95
C VAL A 66 -11.15 -1.08 -8.05
N VAL A 67 -10.80 -1.50 -6.83
CA VAL A 67 -11.75 -1.97 -5.83
C VAL A 67 -11.83 -1.06 -4.62
N ARG A 68 -10.82 -0.21 -4.41
CA ARG A 68 -10.79 0.67 -3.24
C ARG A 68 -9.87 1.85 -3.51
N THR A 69 -10.23 3.00 -2.94
CA THR A 69 -9.37 4.18 -2.91
C THR A 69 -9.06 4.47 -1.44
N GLU A 70 -7.78 4.67 -1.11
CA GLU A 70 -7.38 4.97 0.24
C GLU A 70 -6.55 6.25 0.30
N PRO A 71 -6.79 7.11 1.32
CA PRO A 71 -5.89 8.23 1.56
C PRO A 71 -4.52 7.73 1.99
N LEU A 72 -3.47 8.42 1.56
CA LEU A 72 -2.14 8.24 2.11
C LEU A 72 -1.90 9.28 3.19
N CYS A 73 -1.20 8.87 4.24
CA CYS A 73 -0.87 9.73 5.37
C CYS A 73 0.64 9.78 5.56
N TRP A 74 1.19 10.96 5.82
CA TRP A 74 2.55 11.09 6.33
C TRP A 74 2.57 10.61 7.78
N VAL A 75 3.55 9.80 8.13
CA VAL A 75 3.65 9.26 9.50
C VAL A 75 5.06 9.38 10.05
N MET A 76 5.12 9.60 11.36
CA MET A 76 6.36 9.56 12.12
C MET A 76 6.08 8.92 13.47
N SER A 77 7.13 8.70 14.26
CA SER A 77 6.94 8.27 15.65
C SER A 77 6.34 9.40 16.48
N ALA A 78 5.33 9.08 17.28
CA ALA A 78 4.75 10.06 18.19
C ALA A 78 5.71 10.49 19.30
N ASN A 79 6.75 9.67 19.55
CA ASN A 79 7.66 9.87 20.69
C ASN A 79 9.02 10.41 20.30
N HIS A 80 9.27 10.67 19.02
CA HIS A 80 10.58 11.10 18.53
C HIS A 80 10.42 12.29 17.59
N PRO A 81 10.51 13.51 18.10
CA PRO A 81 10.33 14.70 17.25
C PRO A 81 11.43 14.79 16.20
N LEU A 82 11.07 15.28 15.03
CA LEU A 82 12.02 15.51 13.95
C LEU A 82 12.86 16.76 14.24
N PRO A 83 14.14 16.74 13.84
CA PRO A 83 14.96 17.96 13.94
C PRO A 83 14.39 19.06 13.05
N GLU A 84 14.40 20.29 13.57
CA GLU A 84 14.00 21.45 12.78
C GLU A 84 15.11 21.79 11.78
N ASN A 85 14.71 22.28 10.61
CA ASN A 85 15.63 22.79 9.58
C ASN A 85 16.57 21.74 9.01
N ALA A 86 16.21 20.48 9.12
CA ALA A 86 16.96 19.37 8.50
C ALA A 86 16.15 18.79 7.36
N PRO A 87 16.81 18.17 6.37
CA PRO A 87 16.05 17.45 5.35
C PRO A 87 15.17 16.35 5.98
N VAL A 88 13.98 16.16 5.44
CA VAL A 88 13.07 15.13 5.95
C VAL A 88 13.71 13.75 5.72
N PRO A 89 13.96 12.95 6.77
CA PRO A 89 14.48 11.61 6.57
C PRO A 89 13.33 10.68 6.17
N LEU A 90 13.50 9.97 5.05
CA LEU A 90 12.43 9.12 4.52
C LEU A 90 12.79 7.64 4.60
N ALA A 91 11.78 6.82 4.95
CA ALA A 91 11.80 5.39 4.77
C ALA A 91 10.69 5.05 3.77
N VAL A 92 11.05 4.50 2.61
CA VAL A 92 10.11 4.33 1.51
C VAL A 92 10.46 3.06 0.72
N GLY A 93 9.60 2.72 -0.22
CA GLY A 93 9.83 1.59 -1.11
C GLY A 93 10.85 1.88 -2.19
N ARG A 94 10.97 0.94 -3.12
CA ARG A 94 11.90 1.09 -4.25
C ARG A 94 11.48 2.27 -5.14
N ARG A 95 12.38 2.67 -6.04
CA ARG A 95 12.13 3.82 -6.92
C ARG A 95 10.89 3.65 -7.79
N ASP A 96 10.52 2.41 -8.11
CA ASP A 96 9.32 2.12 -8.89
C ASP A 96 8.05 1.98 -8.03
N CYS A 97 8.14 2.20 -6.72
CA CYS A 97 6.98 2.19 -5.83
C CYS A 97 6.18 3.47 -5.99
N GLN A 98 4.89 3.34 -6.28
CA GLN A 98 4.01 4.48 -6.51
C GLN A 98 3.92 5.37 -5.28
N TRP A 99 3.88 4.78 -4.06
CA TRP A 99 3.81 5.58 -2.83
C TRP A 99 5.05 6.45 -2.65
N ARG A 100 6.24 5.89 -2.96
CA ARG A 100 7.48 6.67 -2.91
C ARG A 100 7.42 7.82 -3.90
N GLN A 101 6.94 7.58 -5.10
CA GLN A 101 6.84 8.61 -6.13
C GLN A 101 5.89 9.72 -5.69
N ILE A 102 4.76 9.36 -5.08
CA ILE A 102 3.79 10.34 -4.57
C ILE A 102 4.43 11.18 -3.47
N ALA A 103 5.13 10.55 -2.52
CA ALA A 103 5.75 11.25 -1.40
C ALA A 103 6.82 12.23 -1.88
N CYS A 104 7.72 11.76 -2.74
CA CYS A 104 8.82 12.60 -3.23
C CYS A 104 8.30 13.75 -4.09
N ALA A 105 7.32 13.48 -4.96
CA ALA A 105 6.74 14.55 -5.78
C ALA A 105 6.04 15.60 -4.92
N ALA A 106 5.36 15.18 -3.84
CA ALA A 106 4.68 16.11 -2.94
C ALA A 106 5.68 17.03 -2.25
N LEU A 107 6.79 16.48 -1.73
CA LEU A 107 7.82 17.30 -1.08
C LEU A 107 8.49 18.24 -2.09
N ASP A 108 8.77 17.75 -3.29
CA ASP A 108 9.33 18.59 -4.35
C ASP A 108 8.41 19.76 -4.68
N SER A 109 7.10 19.53 -4.69
CA SER A 109 6.13 20.57 -5.08
C SER A 109 6.11 21.75 -4.12
N VAL A 110 6.52 21.56 -2.87
CA VAL A 110 6.58 22.64 -1.89
C VAL A 110 8.01 23.04 -1.55
N GLY A 111 8.99 22.51 -2.29
CA GLY A 111 10.40 22.84 -2.10
C GLY A 111 10.98 22.35 -0.80
N ARG A 112 10.43 21.31 -0.20
CA ARG A 112 10.92 20.79 1.07
C ARG A 112 11.98 19.73 0.82
N ASP A 113 13.18 19.94 1.36
CA ASP A 113 14.30 19.01 1.20
C ASP A 113 14.03 17.70 1.94
N TYR A 114 14.48 16.62 1.35
CA TYR A 114 14.36 15.29 1.96
C TYR A 114 15.56 14.43 1.57
N GLN A 115 15.75 13.38 2.34
CA GLN A 115 16.81 12.39 2.09
C GLN A 115 16.25 11.01 2.35
N VAL A 116 16.35 10.13 1.36
CA VAL A 116 15.93 8.72 1.54
C VAL A 116 17.03 8.00 2.31
N LEU A 117 16.72 7.56 3.52
CA LEU A 117 17.66 6.85 4.38
C LEU A 117 17.39 5.36 4.42
N PHE A 118 16.16 4.92 4.21
CA PHE A 118 15.79 3.50 4.25
C PHE A 118 14.97 3.19 3.00
N THR A 119 15.37 2.15 2.29
CA THR A 119 14.62 1.66 1.13
C THR A 119 14.31 0.19 1.34
N SER A 120 13.03 -0.17 1.35
CA SER A 120 12.63 -1.56 1.48
C SER A 120 11.21 -1.72 0.96
N TRP A 121 10.92 -2.88 0.35
CA TRP A 121 9.53 -3.19 0.05
C TRP A 121 8.81 -3.84 1.24
N SER A 122 9.51 -4.12 2.31
CA SER A 122 8.90 -4.73 3.50
C SER A 122 8.25 -3.66 4.36
N SER A 123 6.94 -3.77 4.55
CA SER A 123 6.21 -2.84 5.41
C SER A 123 6.71 -2.92 6.87
N THR A 124 7.15 -4.09 7.29
CA THR A 124 7.70 -4.28 8.63
C THR A 124 8.99 -3.48 8.81
N VAL A 125 9.86 -3.48 7.81
CA VAL A 125 11.12 -2.73 7.88
C VAL A 125 10.83 -1.21 7.88
N VAL A 126 9.94 -0.76 7.00
CA VAL A 126 9.60 0.66 6.94
C VAL A 126 8.98 1.12 8.26
N ALA A 127 8.04 0.34 8.81
CA ALA A 127 7.42 0.67 10.10
C ALA A 127 8.46 0.70 11.22
N ALA A 128 9.43 -0.22 11.21
CA ALA A 128 10.49 -0.23 12.22
C ALA A 128 11.31 1.05 12.19
N ALA A 129 11.67 1.54 10.99
CA ALA A 129 12.42 2.79 10.87
C ALA A 129 11.61 3.98 11.39
N VAL A 130 10.31 4.00 11.10
CA VAL A 130 9.42 5.07 11.57
C VAL A 130 9.29 5.00 13.10
N MET A 131 9.01 3.83 13.65
CA MET A 131 8.77 3.68 15.09
C MET A 131 10.03 3.92 15.92
N ALA A 132 11.20 3.69 15.34
CA ALA A 132 12.48 3.99 16.00
C ALA A 132 12.80 5.50 16.00
N GLY A 133 11.96 6.30 15.36
CA GLY A 133 12.19 7.75 15.28
C GLY A 133 13.23 8.16 14.26
N MET A 134 13.57 7.27 13.33
CA MET A 134 14.66 7.51 12.38
C MET A 134 14.17 8.10 11.06
N ALA A 135 12.86 7.99 10.77
CA ALA A 135 12.37 8.40 9.47
C ALA A 135 10.87 8.70 9.47
N VAL A 136 10.46 9.42 8.45
CA VAL A 136 9.07 9.65 8.05
C VAL A 136 8.76 8.70 6.90
N SER A 137 7.52 8.25 6.81
CA SER A 137 7.08 7.49 5.66
C SER A 137 5.65 7.89 5.28
N VAL A 138 5.10 7.25 4.27
CA VAL A 138 3.70 7.39 3.89
C VAL A 138 3.04 6.02 3.95
N LEU A 139 1.83 5.98 4.52
CA LEU A 139 1.06 4.74 4.65
C LEU A 139 -0.40 5.03 4.33
N PRO A 140 -1.13 4.04 3.81
CA PRO A 140 -2.58 4.18 3.76
C PRO A 140 -3.15 4.34 5.16
N GLU A 141 -4.25 5.07 5.26
CA GLU A 141 -4.90 5.34 6.54
C GLU A 141 -5.18 4.03 7.30
N SER A 142 -5.56 2.96 6.59
CA SER A 142 -5.88 1.68 7.20
C SER A 142 -4.67 0.96 7.81
N ALA A 143 -3.44 1.40 7.49
CA ALA A 143 -2.20 0.78 7.99
C ALA A 143 -1.61 1.50 9.19
N LEU A 144 -2.26 2.55 9.67
CA LEU A 144 -1.76 3.30 10.83
C LEU A 144 -1.75 2.43 12.07
N ARG A 145 -0.72 2.59 12.90
CA ARG A 145 -0.52 1.79 14.11
C ARG A 145 -0.40 2.71 15.32
N PRO A 146 -0.75 2.20 16.53
CA PRO A 146 -0.49 2.96 17.76
C PRO A 146 0.98 3.38 17.84
N GLY A 147 1.22 4.59 18.31
CA GLY A 147 2.57 5.15 18.39
C GLY A 147 2.98 5.93 17.15
N MET A 148 2.18 5.91 16.10
CA MET A 148 2.42 6.73 14.91
C MET A 148 1.62 8.03 15.01
N LYS A 149 2.27 9.12 14.62
CA LYS A 149 1.66 10.44 14.49
C LYS A 149 1.49 10.77 13.02
N VAL A 150 0.29 11.19 12.62
CA VAL A 150 0.04 11.67 11.26
C VAL A 150 0.50 13.12 11.18
N LEU A 151 1.31 13.40 10.16
CA LEU A 151 1.80 14.76 9.89
C LEU A 151 0.89 15.40 8.86
N THR A 152 0.59 16.70 9.09
CA THR A 152 -0.35 17.45 8.28
C THR A 152 0.28 18.73 7.77
N GLN A 153 -0.52 19.57 7.11
CA GLN A 153 -0.05 20.88 6.66
C GLN A 153 0.40 21.75 7.83
N ALA A 154 -0.21 21.59 9.01
CA ALA A 154 0.23 22.31 10.22
C ALA A 154 1.65 21.92 10.60
N ASP A 155 2.11 20.74 10.25
CA ASP A 155 3.48 20.28 10.50
C ASP A 155 4.41 20.56 9.31
N GLY A 156 3.91 21.23 8.28
CA GLY A 156 4.69 21.57 7.10
C GLY A 156 4.74 20.47 6.03
N PHE A 157 3.83 19.51 6.07
CA PHE A 157 3.80 18.43 5.10
C PHE A 157 2.67 18.65 4.08
N PRO A 158 2.99 18.52 2.78
CA PRO A 158 1.98 18.77 1.74
C PRO A 158 0.94 17.67 1.66
N PRO A 159 -0.22 17.94 1.06
CA PRO A 159 -1.19 16.89 0.84
C PRO A 159 -0.65 15.83 -0.10
N LEU A 160 -1.15 14.60 0.05
CA LEU A 160 -0.76 13.43 -0.75
C LEU A 160 -1.92 13.00 -1.61
N ALA A 161 -1.63 12.64 -2.85
CA ALA A 161 -2.63 12.00 -3.72
C ALA A 161 -3.03 10.65 -3.09
N PRO A 162 -4.32 10.29 -3.16
CA PRO A 162 -4.73 8.98 -2.67
C PRO A 162 -4.21 7.88 -3.58
N VAL A 163 -4.19 6.65 -3.07
CA VAL A 163 -3.85 5.48 -3.87
C VAL A 163 -5.09 4.64 -4.12
N GLN A 164 -5.09 3.97 -5.25
CA GLN A 164 -6.15 3.05 -5.60
C GLN A 164 -5.61 1.63 -5.55
N ILE A 165 -6.41 0.74 -4.96
CA ILE A 165 -6.06 -0.67 -4.88
C ILE A 165 -6.86 -1.38 -5.95
N GLY A 166 -6.18 -2.19 -6.75
CA GLY A 166 -6.78 -2.90 -7.86
C GLY A 166 -6.57 -4.39 -7.77
N ILE A 167 -7.38 -5.10 -8.52
CA ILE A 167 -7.28 -6.55 -8.66
C ILE A 167 -6.97 -6.86 -10.12
N MET A 168 -5.92 -7.64 -10.34
CA MET A 168 -5.60 -8.22 -11.65
C MET A 168 -6.04 -9.67 -11.63
N ARG A 169 -6.63 -10.12 -12.74
CA ARG A 169 -7.06 -11.52 -12.88
C ARG A 169 -6.51 -12.12 -14.15
N ARG A 170 -6.16 -13.38 -14.09
CA ARG A 170 -5.79 -14.16 -15.27
C ARG A 170 -7.00 -14.23 -16.20
N PRO A 171 -6.81 -14.06 -17.52
CA PRO A 171 -7.92 -14.25 -18.46
C PRO A 171 -8.59 -15.61 -18.29
N GLY A 172 -9.93 -15.62 -18.30
CA GLY A 172 -10.72 -16.84 -18.17
C GLY A 172 -11.01 -17.28 -16.74
N LEU A 173 -10.53 -16.57 -15.76
CA LEU A 173 -10.83 -16.90 -14.37
C LEU A 173 -12.22 -16.39 -13.98
N UNK A 174 -13.02 -17.32 -13.66
CA UNK A 174 -14.38 -16.96 -13.31
C UNK A 174 -14.45 -16.13 -12.08
N UNK A 175 -15.39 -15.42 -12.11
CA UNK A 175 -15.55 -14.50 -11.03
C UNK A 175 -16.05 -15.14 -9.74
N UNK A 176 -15.82 -16.05 -9.56
CA UNK A 176 -16.07 -16.66 -8.30
C UNK A 176 -15.35 -16.00 -7.16
N UNK A 177 -14.61 -15.41 -7.52
CA UNK A 177 -13.97 -14.74 -6.49
C UNK A 177 -14.40 -13.31 -6.48
N UNK A 178 -15.38 -13.32 -6.68
CA UNK A 178 -15.80 -12.06 -6.48
C UNK A 178 -15.44 -11.71 -5.11
N LEU A 179 -14.50 -10.96 -4.99
CA LEU A 179 -14.24 -10.19 -3.79
C LEU A 179 -15.41 -9.24 -3.64
N PRO A 180 -16.07 -9.26 -2.52
CA PRO A 180 -17.24 -8.40 -2.38
C PRO A 180 -16.83 -6.94 -2.50
N ARG A 181 -17.53 -6.23 -3.36
CA ARG A 181 -17.40 -4.76 -3.40
C ARG A 181 -17.88 -4.28 -2.03
N GLN A 182 -16.96 -3.68 -1.29
CA GLN A 182 -17.39 -3.02 -0.07
C GLN A 182 -18.26 -1.84 -0.49
N HIS A 183 -19.51 -1.94 -0.17
CA HIS A 183 -20.39 -0.78 -0.30
C HIS A 183 -19.82 0.32 0.59
N HIS A 184 -19.58 1.46 -0.02
CA HIS A 184 -19.33 2.67 0.75
C HIS A 184 -20.56 2.91 1.61
N ALA A 185 -20.45 2.61 2.88
CA ALA A 185 -21.39 3.19 3.82
C ALA A 185 -21.04 4.68 3.84
N ALA A 186 -21.89 5.46 3.18
CA ALA A 186 -21.82 6.89 3.31
C ALA A 186 -22.01 7.20 4.78
N LEU A 187 -20.98 7.68 5.43
CA LEU A 187 -21.15 8.33 6.73
C LEU A 187 -21.86 9.64 6.43
N GLY A 188 -23.18 9.54 6.31
CA GLY A 188 -24.02 10.70 6.25
C GLY A 188 -24.04 11.35 7.62
N GLY A 189 -23.89 12.62 7.56
CA GLY A 189 -23.77 13.60 8.55
C GLY A 189 -24.58 13.59 9.83
N ARG A 190 -24.08 14.25 10.73
CA ARG A 190 -24.65 15.31 11.59
C ARG A 190 -23.55 15.81 12.50
#